data_8eaf95e5bbc570f85653a3d06b9446e5
#
_entry.id   8eaf95e5bbc570f85653a3d06b9446e5
#
_cell.length_a   1.000
_cell.length_b   1.000
_cell.length_c   1.000
_cell.angle_alpha   90.00
_cell.angle_beta   90.00
_cell.angle_gamma   90.00
#
_symmetry.space_group_name_H-M   'P 1'
#
loop_
_entity.id
_entity.type
_entity.pdbx_description
1 polymer ?
#
loop_
_entity_poly.entity_id
_entity_poly.type
_entity_poly.pdbx_seq_one_letter_code
_entity_poly.pdbx_strand_id
1 'polypeptide(L)'
;MLRDSHAAYGLNYVALRYNQPLYGWIEQTYGLSRPEYVVLYSLGLMEGVTASDIAFSSGFPRNTLSRAVNRLVKARLVVRTADKADARAQRLFLGKRGRAILEETLPRFVAMEEALLAPLTLVERETLSMLMAKVALALFEGGEEAAGASAATEE
;
A
#
# COMPACT_ATOMS: atom_id res chain seq x y z
N MET A 1 -2.73 20.13 25.27
CA MET A 1 -3.24 18.90 24.64
C MET A 1 -3.32 18.95 23.11
N LEU A 2 -3.39 20.09 22.45
CA LEU A 2 -3.33 20.18 20.97
C LEU A 2 -1.93 20.48 20.41
N ARG A 3 -0.95 20.84 21.23
CA ARG A 3 0.40 21.21 20.76
C ARG A 3 1.29 20.03 20.34
N ASP A 4 1.02 18.83 20.84
CA ASP A 4 1.85 17.63 20.59
C ASP A 4 1.37 16.78 19.41
N SER A 5 0.22 17.11 18.81
CA SER A 5 -0.37 16.36 17.70
C SER A 5 -0.18 16.99 16.30
N HIS A 6 0.60 18.07 16.19
CA HIS A 6 0.77 18.77 14.91
C HIS A 6 1.39 17.91 13.82
N ALA A 7 2.36 17.03 14.15
CA ALA A 7 3.00 16.15 13.19
C ALA A 7 2.00 15.13 12.61
N ALA A 8 1.21 14.48 13.47
CA ALA A 8 0.21 13.49 13.03
C ALA A 8 -0.90 14.14 12.17
N TYR A 9 -1.35 15.34 12.54
CA TYR A 9 -2.32 16.09 11.75
C TYR A 9 -1.73 16.48 10.38
N GLY A 10 -0.48 16.96 10.34
CA GLY A 10 0.24 17.28 9.11
C GLY A 10 0.40 16.07 8.19
N LEU A 11 0.79 14.92 8.73
CA LEU A 11 0.88 13.67 7.98
C LEU A 11 -0.46 13.28 7.36
N ASN A 12 -1.55 13.34 8.14
CA ASN A 12 -2.89 13.05 7.63
C ASN A 12 -3.31 14.01 6.53
N TYR A 13 -3.06 15.33 6.71
CA TYR A 13 -3.36 16.35 5.70
C TYR A 13 -2.63 16.07 4.39
N VAL A 14 -1.31 15.85 4.45
CA VAL A 14 -0.49 15.54 3.26
C VAL A 14 -0.97 14.26 2.59
N ALA A 15 -1.21 13.20 3.37
CA ALA A 15 -1.70 11.93 2.84
C ALA A 15 -3.04 12.06 2.12
N LEU A 16 -3.99 12.82 2.68
CA LEU A 16 -5.29 13.06 2.03
C LEU A 16 -5.14 13.88 0.75
N ARG A 17 -4.33 14.94 0.78
CA ARG A 17 -4.11 15.81 -0.40
C ARG A 17 -3.39 15.09 -1.53
N TYR A 18 -2.52 14.13 -1.22
CA TYR A 18 -1.86 13.28 -2.19
C TYR A 18 -2.80 12.20 -2.73
N ASN A 19 -3.47 11.48 -1.83
CA ASN A 19 -4.24 10.29 -2.19
C ASN A 19 -5.55 10.60 -2.93
N GLN A 20 -6.32 11.60 -2.49
CA GLN A 20 -7.67 11.85 -3.04
C GLN A 20 -7.67 12.08 -4.56
N PRO A 21 -6.85 12.99 -5.15
CA PRO A 21 -6.89 13.22 -6.59
C PRO A 21 -6.40 12.03 -7.39
N LEU A 22 -5.40 11.29 -6.89
CA LEU A 22 -4.85 10.11 -7.58
C LEU A 22 -5.83 8.96 -7.59
N TYR A 23 -6.33 8.55 -6.44
CA TYR A 23 -7.25 7.41 -6.36
C TYR A 23 -8.63 7.74 -6.92
N GLY A 24 -9.09 8.99 -6.85
CA GLY A 24 -10.30 9.45 -7.53
C GLY A 24 -10.19 9.32 -9.05
N TRP A 25 -9.04 9.69 -9.61
CA TRP A 25 -8.76 9.50 -11.03
C TRP A 25 -8.68 8.02 -11.43
N ILE A 26 -8.02 7.18 -10.62
CA ILE A 26 -7.94 5.73 -10.84
C ILE A 26 -9.33 5.10 -10.87
N GLU A 27 -10.19 5.48 -9.93
CA GLU A 27 -11.56 4.97 -9.85
C GLU A 27 -12.38 5.39 -11.06
N GLN A 28 -12.29 6.66 -11.47
CA GLN A 28 -13.01 7.16 -12.64
C GLN A 28 -12.52 6.56 -13.96
N THR A 29 -11.22 6.31 -14.09
CA THR A 29 -10.61 5.88 -15.37
C THR A 29 -10.66 4.37 -15.54
N TYR A 30 -10.40 3.60 -14.46
CA TYR A 30 -10.24 2.15 -14.50
C TYR A 30 -11.29 1.38 -13.71
N GLY A 31 -12.15 2.06 -12.95
CA GLY A 31 -13.15 1.44 -12.07
C GLY A 31 -12.51 0.68 -10.89
N LEU A 32 -11.28 1.02 -10.53
CA LEU A 32 -10.53 0.38 -9.46
C LEU A 32 -10.63 1.21 -8.17
N SER A 33 -11.06 0.59 -7.09
CA SER A 33 -11.01 1.18 -5.76
C SER A 33 -9.56 1.33 -5.27
N ARG A 34 -9.34 2.20 -4.28
CA ARG A 34 -8.02 2.41 -3.69
C ARG A 34 -7.35 1.10 -3.23
N PRO A 35 -8.02 0.18 -2.48
CA PRO A 35 -7.40 -1.09 -2.10
C PRO A 35 -7.01 -1.97 -3.31
N GLU A 36 -7.82 -1.97 -4.37
CA GLU A 36 -7.52 -2.72 -5.59
C GLU A 36 -6.28 -2.16 -6.30
N TYR A 37 -6.18 -0.84 -6.44
CA TYR A 37 -4.99 -0.25 -7.03
C TYR A 37 -3.74 -0.46 -6.17
N VAL A 38 -3.86 -0.37 -4.84
CA VAL A 38 -2.74 -0.67 -3.93
C VAL A 38 -2.22 -2.09 -4.11
N VAL A 39 -3.08 -3.08 -4.37
CA VAL A 39 -2.62 -4.44 -4.72
C VAL A 39 -1.82 -4.44 -6.01
N LEU A 40 -2.28 -3.77 -7.07
CA LEU A 40 -1.53 -3.68 -8.33
C LEU A 40 -0.18 -3.00 -8.13
N TYR A 41 -0.17 -1.88 -7.41
CA TYR A 41 1.06 -1.13 -7.11
C TYR A 41 2.06 -1.96 -6.30
N SER A 42 1.60 -2.63 -5.24
CA SER A 42 2.45 -3.51 -4.41
C SER A 42 3.06 -4.65 -5.23
N LEU A 43 2.28 -5.25 -6.14
CA LEU A 43 2.78 -6.28 -7.05
C LEU A 43 3.74 -5.73 -8.10
N GLY A 44 3.63 -4.46 -8.47
CA GLY A 44 4.62 -3.79 -9.30
C GLY A 44 5.96 -3.59 -8.62
N LEU A 45 5.95 -3.41 -7.29
CA LEU A 45 7.17 -3.33 -6.48
C LEU A 45 7.76 -4.73 -6.23
N MET A 46 6.92 -5.72 -5.92
CA MET A 46 7.36 -7.10 -5.62
C MET A 46 6.25 -8.10 -5.98
N GLU A 47 6.48 -8.89 -7.01
CA GLU A 47 5.63 -10.02 -7.37
C GLU A 47 5.89 -11.25 -6.47
N GLY A 48 4.93 -12.15 -6.40
CA GLY A 48 5.04 -13.38 -5.62
C GLY A 48 4.79 -13.21 -4.12
N VAL A 49 4.31 -12.06 -3.68
CA VAL A 49 3.86 -11.81 -2.31
C VAL A 49 2.44 -12.32 -2.09
N THR A 50 2.04 -12.51 -0.83
CA THR A 50 0.69 -12.90 -0.45
C THR A 50 -0.21 -11.67 -0.20
N ALA A 51 -1.53 -11.87 -0.13
CA ALA A 51 -2.46 -10.81 0.27
C ALA A 51 -2.18 -10.31 1.71
N SER A 52 -1.66 -11.18 2.58
CA SER A 52 -1.26 -10.81 3.95
C SER A 52 -0.03 -9.90 3.96
N ASP A 53 0.96 -10.18 3.11
CA ASP A 53 2.15 -9.33 2.97
C ASP A 53 1.77 -7.92 2.48
N ILE A 54 0.85 -7.84 1.51
CA ILE A 54 0.35 -6.55 1.02
C ILE A 54 -0.47 -5.83 2.09
N ALA A 55 -1.31 -6.54 2.86
CA ALA A 55 -2.06 -5.94 3.95
C ALA A 55 -1.13 -5.37 5.02
N PHE A 56 -0.08 -6.10 5.37
CA PHE A 56 0.93 -5.68 6.32
C PHE A 56 1.66 -4.42 5.84
N SER A 57 2.23 -4.44 4.63
CA SER A 57 3.02 -3.33 4.10
C SER A 57 2.22 -2.07 3.76
N SER A 58 0.93 -2.22 3.42
CA SER A 58 0.06 -1.09 3.03
C SER A 58 -0.75 -0.50 4.18
N GLY A 59 -0.82 -1.19 5.33
CA GLY A 59 -1.65 -0.79 6.47
C GLY A 59 -3.17 -1.00 6.26
N PHE A 60 -3.58 -1.64 5.17
CA PHE A 60 -5.00 -1.97 4.96
C PHE A 60 -5.40 -3.20 5.77
N PRO A 61 -6.65 -3.26 6.29
CA PRO A 61 -7.18 -4.46 6.93
C PRO A 61 -7.12 -5.68 6.00
N ARG A 62 -6.75 -6.85 6.54
CA ARG A 62 -6.62 -8.11 5.77
C ARG A 62 -7.87 -8.48 4.97
N ASN A 63 -9.06 -8.31 5.56
CA ASN A 63 -10.33 -8.59 4.90
C ASN A 63 -10.59 -7.67 3.70
N THR A 64 -10.18 -6.40 3.78
CA THR A 64 -10.28 -5.42 2.69
C THR A 64 -9.38 -5.84 1.53
N LEU A 65 -8.12 -6.20 1.80
CA LEU A 65 -7.16 -6.65 0.77
C LEU A 65 -7.59 -7.99 0.16
N SER A 66 -8.07 -8.94 0.96
CA SER A 66 -8.57 -10.21 0.43
C SER A 66 -9.73 -10.03 -0.56
N ARG A 67 -10.65 -9.11 -0.26
CA ARG A 67 -11.75 -8.77 -1.18
C ARG A 67 -11.24 -8.11 -2.46
N ALA A 68 -10.30 -7.17 -2.34
CA ALA A 68 -9.66 -6.50 -3.47
C ALA A 68 -8.95 -7.52 -4.37
N VAL A 69 -8.11 -8.39 -3.81
CA VAL A 69 -7.42 -9.46 -4.54
C VAL A 69 -8.43 -10.36 -5.27
N ASN A 70 -9.51 -10.79 -4.61
CA ASN A 70 -10.51 -11.65 -5.25
C ASN A 70 -11.17 -10.97 -6.47
N ARG A 71 -11.48 -9.67 -6.39
CA ARG A 71 -12.02 -8.91 -7.51
C ARG A 71 -11.01 -8.79 -8.65
N LEU A 72 -9.76 -8.50 -8.34
CA LEU A 72 -8.69 -8.37 -9.34
C LEU A 72 -8.40 -9.71 -10.05
N VAL A 73 -8.42 -10.82 -9.32
CA VAL A 73 -8.28 -12.16 -9.90
C VAL A 73 -9.47 -12.46 -10.83
N LYS A 74 -10.70 -12.17 -10.40
CA LYS A 74 -11.90 -12.32 -11.24
C LYS A 74 -11.83 -11.46 -12.51
N ALA A 75 -11.27 -10.25 -12.41
CA ALA A 75 -11.05 -9.35 -13.54
C ALA A 75 -9.81 -9.71 -14.39
N ARG A 76 -9.05 -10.73 -14.03
CA ARG A 76 -7.79 -11.14 -14.67
C ARG A 76 -6.70 -10.05 -14.67
N LEU A 77 -6.77 -9.14 -13.70
CA LEU A 77 -5.74 -8.13 -13.46
C LEU A 77 -4.61 -8.68 -12.59
N VAL A 78 -4.91 -9.67 -11.75
CA VAL A 78 -3.97 -10.41 -10.89
C VAL A 78 -4.13 -11.90 -11.16
N VAL A 79 -3.02 -12.63 -11.11
CA VAL A 79 -2.96 -14.08 -11.18
C VAL A 79 -2.57 -14.63 -9.81
N ARG A 80 -3.19 -15.72 -9.40
CA ARG A 80 -2.93 -16.40 -8.14
C ARG A 80 -2.35 -17.78 -8.43
N THR A 81 -1.25 -18.12 -7.79
CA THR A 81 -0.63 -19.45 -7.85
C THR A 81 -0.43 -19.98 -6.44
N ALA A 82 -0.61 -21.30 -6.27
CA ALA A 82 -0.26 -21.95 -5.01
C ALA A 82 1.25 -21.83 -4.75
N ASP A 83 1.62 -21.58 -3.50
CA ASP A 83 3.02 -21.63 -3.10
C ASP A 83 3.53 -23.10 -3.14
N LYS A 84 4.77 -23.28 -3.62
CA LYS A 84 5.38 -24.62 -3.70
C LYS A 84 5.76 -25.18 -2.33
N ALA A 85 6.05 -24.32 -1.37
CA ALA A 85 6.46 -24.69 -0.02
C ALA A 85 5.28 -24.82 0.96
N ASP A 86 4.23 -24.02 0.76
CA ASP A 86 3.01 -24.05 1.58
C ASP A 86 1.79 -23.99 0.67
N ALA A 87 1.13 -25.12 0.46
CA ALA A 87 -0.07 -25.22 -0.38
C ALA A 87 -1.25 -24.36 0.11
N ARG A 88 -1.22 -23.86 1.35
CA ARG A 88 -2.22 -22.93 1.89
C ARG A 88 -1.94 -21.49 1.51
N ALA A 89 -0.69 -21.15 1.21
CA ALA A 89 -0.30 -19.82 0.78
C ALA A 89 -0.55 -19.62 -0.71
N GLN A 90 -1.07 -18.46 -1.06
CA GLN A 90 -1.35 -18.07 -2.44
C GLN A 90 -0.45 -16.90 -2.83
N ARG A 91 0.44 -17.13 -3.79
CA ARG A 91 1.32 -16.10 -4.36
C ARG A 91 0.60 -15.32 -5.45
N LEU A 92 0.78 -14.01 -5.45
CA LEU A 92 0.11 -13.09 -6.35
C LEU A 92 1.08 -12.51 -7.37
N PHE A 93 0.62 -12.39 -8.61
CA PHE A 93 1.39 -11.85 -9.73
C PHE A 93 0.51 -10.93 -10.55
N LEU A 94 1.09 -9.92 -11.21
CA LEU A 94 0.34 -9.09 -12.15
C LEU A 94 -0.09 -9.90 -13.38
N GLY A 95 -1.37 -9.83 -13.71
CA GLY A 95 -1.85 -10.24 -15.03
C GLY A 95 -1.41 -9.23 -16.10
N LYS A 96 -1.42 -9.62 -17.37
CA LYS A 96 -1.01 -8.75 -18.49
C LYS A 96 -1.73 -7.39 -18.47
N ARG A 97 -3.05 -7.38 -18.24
CA ARG A 97 -3.84 -6.14 -18.15
C ARG A 97 -3.54 -5.34 -16.89
N GLY A 98 -3.28 -6.01 -15.75
CA GLY A 98 -2.90 -5.34 -14.51
C GLY A 98 -1.57 -4.61 -14.65
N ARG A 99 -0.59 -5.24 -15.32
CA ARG A 99 0.70 -4.63 -15.64
C ARG A 99 0.54 -3.41 -16.55
N ALA A 100 -0.27 -3.51 -17.60
CA ALA A 100 -0.53 -2.39 -18.50
C ALA A 100 -1.15 -1.19 -17.77
N ILE A 101 -2.13 -1.41 -16.88
CA ILE A 101 -2.73 -0.34 -16.06
C ILE A 101 -1.66 0.29 -15.17
N LEU A 102 -0.82 -0.51 -14.53
CA LEU A 102 0.24 0.01 -13.66
C LEU A 102 1.23 0.88 -14.46
N GLU A 103 1.71 0.39 -15.60
CA GLU A 103 2.63 1.11 -16.49
C GLU A 103 2.04 2.45 -16.97
N GLU A 104 0.75 2.47 -17.30
CA GLU A 104 0.06 3.69 -17.74
C GLU A 104 -0.14 4.70 -16.60
N THR A 105 -0.35 4.22 -15.37
CA THR A 105 -0.66 5.08 -14.23
C THR A 105 0.57 5.59 -13.49
N LEU A 106 1.68 4.84 -13.51
CA LEU A 106 2.90 5.14 -12.78
C LEU A 106 3.45 6.55 -13.04
N PRO A 107 3.52 7.05 -14.29
CA PRO A 107 4.03 8.39 -14.57
C PRO A 107 3.25 9.50 -13.85
N ARG A 108 1.94 9.32 -13.66
CA ARG A 108 1.13 10.30 -12.93
C ARG A 108 1.42 10.28 -11.43
N PHE A 109 1.67 9.11 -10.84
CA PHE A 109 2.10 9.00 -9.45
C PHE A 109 3.45 9.67 -9.24
N VAL A 110 4.42 9.41 -10.10
CA VAL A 110 5.75 10.05 -10.07
C VAL A 110 5.62 11.57 -10.19
N ALA A 111 4.85 12.07 -11.14
CA ALA A 111 4.66 13.51 -11.31
C ALA A 111 3.99 14.16 -10.10
N MET A 112 3.03 13.49 -9.46
CA MET A 112 2.38 13.99 -8.26
C MET A 112 3.33 13.97 -7.05
N GLU A 113 4.17 12.95 -6.91
CA GLU A 113 5.19 12.87 -5.87
C GLU A 113 6.22 13.97 -6.03
N GLU A 114 6.71 14.19 -7.24
CA GLU A 114 7.63 15.28 -7.53
C GLU A 114 7.03 16.67 -7.23
N ALA A 115 5.76 16.87 -7.58
CA ALA A 115 5.06 18.11 -7.26
C ALA A 115 4.87 18.29 -5.73
N LEU A 116 4.59 17.21 -5.01
CA LEU A 116 4.47 17.21 -3.55
C LEU A 116 5.79 17.58 -2.88
N LEU A 117 6.89 17.03 -3.38
CA LEU A 117 8.23 17.20 -2.82
C LEU A 117 8.99 18.42 -3.38
N ALA A 118 8.43 19.13 -4.38
CA ALA A 118 9.05 20.28 -5.01
C ALA A 118 9.54 21.40 -4.05
N PRO A 119 8.83 21.69 -2.93
CA PRO A 119 9.30 22.68 -1.96
C PRO A 119 10.58 22.29 -1.21
N LEU A 120 10.97 21.00 -1.24
CA LEU A 120 12.09 20.46 -0.47
C LEU A 120 13.36 20.37 -1.32
N THR A 121 14.49 20.71 -0.72
CA THR A 121 15.83 20.41 -1.25
C THR A 121 16.09 18.89 -1.24
N LEU A 122 17.10 18.42 -1.97
CA LEU A 122 17.48 17.00 -1.98
C LEU A 122 17.77 16.47 -0.57
N VAL A 123 18.50 17.22 0.24
CA VAL A 123 18.84 16.83 1.63
C VAL A 123 17.60 16.73 2.50
N GLU A 124 16.63 17.62 2.34
CA GLU A 124 15.37 17.58 3.07
C GLU A 124 14.49 16.41 2.62
N ARG A 125 14.47 16.07 1.33
CA ARG A 125 13.76 14.86 0.81
C ARG A 125 14.37 13.58 1.38
N GLU A 126 15.69 13.45 1.40
CA GLU A 126 16.39 12.31 2.01
C GLU A 126 16.10 12.20 3.51
N THR A 127 16.15 13.33 4.21
CA THR A 127 15.85 13.42 5.64
C THR A 127 14.39 13.00 5.92
N LEU A 128 13.44 13.50 5.13
CA LEU A 128 12.03 13.13 5.23
C LEU A 128 11.83 11.63 5.03
N SER A 129 12.42 11.05 3.97
CA SER A 129 12.35 9.63 3.69
C SER A 129 12.90 8.78 4.83
N MET A 130 14.04 9.17 5.40
CA MET A 130 14.64 8.48 6.54
C MET A 130 13.77 8.56 7.80
N LEU A 131 13.20 9.73 8.10
CA LEU A 131 12.31 9.91 9.25
C LEU A 131 11.01 9.13 9.09
N MET A 132 10.42 9.13 7.89
CA MET A 132 9.22 8.34 7.59
C MET A 132 9.47 6.85 7.70
N ALA A 133 10.61 6.35 7.20
CA ALA A 133 11.01 4.96 7.36
C ALA A 133 11.16 4.56 8.84
N LYS A 134 11.79 5.42 9.65
CA LYS A 134 11.94 5.19 11.09
C LYS A 134 10.59 5.10 11.81
N VAL A 135 9.65 5.98 11.48
CA VAL A 135 8.29 5.95 12.05
C VAL A 135 7.54 4.69 11.60
N ALA A 136 7.65 4.33 10.31
CA ALA A 136 7.01 3.13 9.77
C ALA A 136 7.52 1.86 10.47
N LEU A 137 8.85 1.71 10.63
CA LEU A 137 9.44 0.56 11.31
C LEU A 137 8.94 0.41 12.75
N ALA A 138 8.87 1.50 13.50
CA ALA A 138 8.35 1.47 14.87
C ALA A 138 6.88 1.05 14.96
N LEU A 139 6.06 1.43 13.94
CA LEU A 139 4.66 0.98 13.86
C LEU A 139 4.55 -0.51 13.49
N PHE A 140 5.48 -1.05 12.70
CA PHE A 140 5.55 -2.48 12.38
C PHE A 140 5.90 -3.32 13.61
N GLU A 141 6.95 -2.96 14.34
CA GLU A 141 7.39 -3.65 15.56
C GLU A 141 6.29 -3.64 16.64
N GLY A 142 5.67 -2.50 16.91
CA GLY A 142 4.56 -2.38 17.86
C GLY A 142 3.29 -3.14 17.43
N GLY A 143 3.06 -3.32 16.12
CA GLY A 143 1.94 -4.09 15.57
C GLY A 143 2.09 -5.59 15.77
N GLU A 144 3.31 -6.12 15.67
CA GLU A 144 3.61 -7.53 15.93
C GLU A 144 3.47 -7.89 17.41
N GLU A 145 3.93 -7.03 18.30
CA GLU A 145 3.77 -7.21 19.76
C GLU A 145 2.29 -7.22 20.17
N ALA A 146 1.47 -6.31 19.62
CA ALA A 146 0.05 -6.25 19.90
C ALA A 146 -0.71 -7.47 19.36
N ALA A 147 -0.33 -7.99 18.18
CA ALA A 147 -0.91 -9.20 17.60
C ALA A 147 -0.52 -10.46 18.37
N GLY A 148 0.73 -10.55 18.85
CA GLY A 148 1.21 -11.64 19.69
C GLY A 148 0.55 -11.67 21.07
N ALA A 149 0.32 -10.51 21.69
CA ALA A 149 -0.35 -10.40 22.99
C ALA A 149 -1.85 -10.79 22.91
N SER A 150 -2.54 -10.50 21.81
CA SER A 150 -3.94 -10.91 21.62
C SER A 150 -4.10 -12.41 21.44
N ALA A 151 -3.16 -13.07 20.78
CA ALA A 151 -3.19 -14.52 20.57
C ALA A 151 -2.91 -15.32 21.88
N ALA A 152 -2.15 -14.74 22.81
CA ALA A 152 -1.83 -15.37 24.11
C ALA A 152 -2.95 -15.24 25.16
N THR A 153 -4.00 -14.46 24.90
CA THR A 153 -5.11 -14.22 25.84
C THR A 153 -6.34 -15.10 25.52
N GLU A 154 -6.32 -15.83 24.39
CA GLU A 154 -7.41 -16.71 23.96
C GLU A 154 -7.15 -18.22 24.23
N GLU A 155 -6.07 -18.58 24.95
CA GLU A 155 -5.81 -19.91 25.51
C GLU A 155 -6.17 -19.95 27.02
#